data_c2a725e9202fd0eb8209d7f62e872365
#
_entry.id   c2a725e9202fd0eb8209d7f62e872365
#
_cell.length_a   1.000
_cell.length_b   1.000
_cell.length_c   1.000
_cell.angle_alpha   90.00
_cell.angle_beta   90.00
_cell.angle_gamma   90.00
#
_symmetry.space_group_name_H-M   'P 1'
#
loop_
_entity.id
_entity.type
_entity.pdbx_description
1 polymer ?
#
loop_
_entity_poly.entity_id
_entity_poly.type
_entity_poly.pdbx_seq_one_letter_code
_entity_poly.pdbx_strand_id
1 'polypeptide(L)'
;MLLQEEREKIVVYGQKMLKRGLTAGTFGNLSIYNEKENLFAISPSGMDYFKTDASDVVVMTLDGEKADGDRKPSSKVDMHRIFYQKRS
;
A
#
# COMPACT_ATOMS: atom_id res chain seq x y z
N MET A 1 5.20 12.18 8.17
CA MET A 1 4.23 11.25 7.53
C MET A 1 4.52 9.82 8.01
N LEU A 2 3.50 9.15 8.47
CA LEU A 2 3.62 7.78 8.99
C LEU A 2 4.01 6.82 7.86
N LEU A 3 5.01 5.99 8.09
CA LEU A 3 5.57 5.04 7.12
C LEU A 3 5.96 5.69 5.78
N GLN A 4 6.60 6.84 5.84
CA GLN A 4 6.94 7.59 4.63
C GLN A 4 7.78 6.80 3.64
N GLU A 5 8.81 6.09 4.11
CA GLU A 5 9.67 5.27 3.25
C GLU A 5 8.88 4.19 2.54
N GLU A 6 8.04 3.49 3.28
CA GLU A 6 7.23 2.41 2.74
C GLU A 6 6.24 2.93 1.71
N ARG A 7 5.62 4.08 1.99
CA ARG A 7 4.70 4.71 1.05
C ARG A 7 5.38 5.10 -0.25
N GLU A 8 6.57 5.69 -0.16
CA GLU A 8 7.35 6.09 -1.34
C GLU A 8 7.76 4.89 -2.17
N LYS A 9 8.15 3.80 -1.53
CA LYS A 9 8.51 2.57 -2.23
C LYS A 9 7.33 1.98 -3.00
N ILE A 10 6.13 2.04 -2.43
CA ILE A 10 4.93 1.55 -3.12
C ILE A 10 4.70 2.32 -4.41
N VAL A 11 4.82 3.65 -4.37
CA VAL A 11 4.65 4.49 -5.55
C VAL A 11 5.70 4.16 -6.61
N VAL A 12 6.97 4.08 -6.19
CA VAL A 12 8.08 3.82 -7.11
C VAL A 12 7.97 2.43 -7.75
N TYR A 13 7.69 1.40 -6.96
CA TYR A 13 7.57 0.05 -7.48
C TYR A 13 6.36 -0.10 -8.39
N GLY A 14 5.25 0.56 -8.04
CA GLY A 14 4.07 0.56 -8.89
C GLY A 14 4.35 1.18 -10.26
N GLN A 15 5.07 2.30 -10.28
CA GLN A 15 5.47 2.94 -11.53
C GLN A 15 6.38 2.04 -12.37
N LYS A 16 7.32 1.36 -11.72
CA LYS A 16 8.22 0.43 -12.42
C LYS A 16 7.46 -0.74 -13.03
N MET A 17 6.49 -1.26 -12.30
CA MET A 17 5.66 -2.37 -12.81
C MET A 17 4.87 -1.95 -14.04
N LEU A 18 4.30 -0.76 -14.04
CA LEU A 18 3.56 -0.24 -15.18
C LEU A 18 4.46 -0.02 -16.38
N LYS A 19 5.65 0.56 -16.18
CA LYS A 19 6.60 0.80 -17.26
C LYS A 19 7.09 -0.48 -17.91
N ARG A 20 7.16 -1.57 -17.16
CA ARG A 20 7.61 -2.87 -17.66
C ARG A 20 6.47 -3.73 -18.20
N GLY A 21 5.25 -3.22 -18.18
CA GLY A 21 4.10 -3.96 -18.65
C GLY A 21 3.72 -5.15 -17.76
N LEU A 22 4.16 -5.14 -16.50
CA LEU A 22 3.89 -6.24 -15.57
C LEU A 22 2.49 -6.15 -14.96
N THR A 23 1.86 -4.99 -15.07
CA THR A 23 0.49 -4.78 -14.63
C THR A 23 -0.16 -3.77 -15.57
N ALA A 24 -1.47 -3.74 -15.61
CA ALA A 24 -2.20 -2.85 -16.50
C ALA A 24 -3.02 -1.84 -15.71
N GLY A 25 -2.99 -0.58 -16.15
CA GLY A 25 -3.85 0.47 -15.63
C GLY A 25 -3.62 0.79 -14.16
N THR A 26 -4.69 0.77 -13.40
CA THR A 26 -4.69 1.15 -11.98
C THR A 26 -4.58 -0.05 -11.04
N PHE A 27 -4.08 -1.16 -11.52
CA PHE A 27 -3.94 -2.36 -10.72
C PHE A 27 -2.87 -2.18 -9.67
N GLY A 28 -3.26 -2.07 -8.42
CA GLY A 28 -2.33 -1.90 -7.34
C GLY A 28 -2.70 -2.74 -6.14
N ASN A 29 -1.99 -3.85 -5.92
CA ASN A 29 -2.08 -4.61 -4.68
C ASN A 29 -0.71 -4.70 -4.05
N LEU A 30 -0.06 -3.55 -3.93
CA LEU A 30 1.26 -3.48 -3.32
C LEU A 30 1.13 -3.09 -1.86
N SER A 31 1.84 -3.79 -1.01
CA SER A 31 1.92 -3.42 0.40
C SER A 31 3.31 -3.70 0.95
N ILE A 32 3.67 -2.98 2.00
CA ILE A 32 4.94 -3.16 2.72
C ILE A 32 4.64 -3.10 4.20
N TYR A 33 5.07 -4.14 4.92
CA TYR A 33 4.88 -4.26 6.35
C TYR A 33 6.07 -3.67 7.09
N ASN A 34 5.78 -2.89 8.14
CA ASN A 34 6.79 -2.40 9.06
C ASN A 34 6.59 -3.09 10.41
N GLU A 35 7.44 -4.07 10.68
CA GLU A 35 7.35 -4.87 11.89
C GLU A 35 7.53 -4.05 13.15
N LYS A 36 8.41 -3.05 13.10
CA LYS A 36 8.73 -2.18 14.22
C LYS A 36 7.51 -1.39 14.68
N GLU A 37 6.76 -0.86 13.73
CA GLU A 37 5.57 -0.06 14.00
C GLU A 37 4.30 -0.91 14.09
N ASN A 38 4.38 -2.16 13.68
CA ASN A 38 3.23 -3.06 13.60
C ASN A 38 2.13 -2.51 12.71
N LEU A 39 2.53 -1.89 11.60
CA LEU A 39 1.65 -1.28 10.62
C LEU A 39 2.08 -1.72 9.22
N PHE A 40 1.19 -1.59 8.25
CA PHE A 40 1.58 -1.79 6.86
C PHE A 40 1.04 -0.68 5.98
N ALA A 41 1.82 -0.32 4.97
CA ALA A 41 1.38 0.60 3.93
C ALA A 41 0.79 -0.22 2.78
N ILE A 42 -0.30 0.24 2.20
CA ILE A 42 -0.96 -0.47 1.10
C ILE A 42 -1.47 0.55 0.08
N SER A 43 -1.41 0.15 -1.19
CA SER A 43 -1.91 0.99 -2.27
C SER A 43 -3.41 1.25 -2.10
N PRO A 44 -3.89 2.46 -2.44
CA PRO A 44 -5.31 2.77 -2.36
C PRO A 44 -6.08 2.10 -3.50
N SER A 45 -7.39 2.00 -3.32
CA SER A 45 -8.28 1.49 -4.35
C SER A 45 -8.27 2.41 -5.57
N GLY A 46 -8.17 1.82 -6.78
CA GLY A 46 -8.21 2.58 -8.02
C GLY A 46 -7.02 3.51 -8.25
N MET A 47 -5.88 3.16 -7.70
CA MET A 47 -4.69 3.99 -7.79
C MET A 47 -4.08 4.03 -9.19
N ASP A 48 -3.82 5.25 -9.68
CA ASP A 48 -2.99 5.46 -10.85
C ASP A 48 -1.61 5.88 -10.36
N TYR A 49 -0.62 5.00 -10.49
CA TYR A 49 0.70 5.23 -9.92
C TYR A 49 1.42 6.47 -10.46
N PHE A 50 1.11 6.88 -11.69
CA PHE A 50 1.73 8.09 -12.27
C PHE A 50 1.12 9.39 -11.74
N LYS A 51 -0.06 9.31 -11.12
CA LYS A 51 -0.77 10.47 -10.57
C LYS A 51 -0.86 10.45 -9.06
N THR A 52 -0.16 9.52 -8.41
CA THR A 52 -0.32 9.27 -6.98
C THR A 52 0.97 9.61 -6.23
N ASP A 53 0.81 10.33 -5.13
CA ASP A 53 1.91 10.64 -4.22
C ASP A 53 1.95 9.65 -3.06
N ALA A 54 3.04 9.68 -2.30
CA ALA A 54 3.15 8.90 -1.08
C ALA A 54 2.01 9.20 -0.09
N SER A 55 1.50 10.42 -0.07
CA SER A 55 0.40 10.81 0.82
C SER A 55 -0.92 10.09 0.48
N ASP A 56 -1.05 9.58 -0.74
CA ASP A 56 -2.24 8.82 -1.14
C ASP A 56 -2.20 7.35 -0.71
N VAL A 57 -1.03 6.85 -0.34
CA VAL A 57 -0.87 5.47 0.12
C VAL A 57 -1.42 5.35 1.54
N VAL A 58 -2.21 4.32 1.79
CA VAL A 58 -2.91 4.15 3.06
C VAL A 58 -2.07 3.34 4.04
N VAL A 59 -2.11 3.69 5.31
CA VAL A 59 -1.44 2.94 6.39
C VAL A 59 -2.51 2.27 7.24
N MET A 60 -2.37 0.97 7.45
CA MET A 60 -3.36 0.15 8.16
C MET A 60 -2.72 -0.55 9.35
N THR A 61 -3.54 -0.77 10.37
CA THR A 61 -3.17 -1.65 11.48
C THR A 61 -3.44 -3.10 11.10
N LEU A 62 -2.85 -4.04 11.84
CA LEU A 62 -3.12 -5.46 11.61
C LEU A 62 -4.54 -5.87 12.02
N ASP A 63 -5.21 -5.02 12.77
CA ASP A 63 -6.60 -5.25 13.19
C ASP A 63 -7.61 -4.77 12.13
N GLY A 64 -7.14 -4.15 11.07
CA GLY A 64 -8.00 -3.71 9.98
C GLY A 64 -8.46 -2.26 10.09
N GLU A 65 -7.85 -1.47 10.97
CA GLU A 65 -8.16 -0.05 11.10
C GLU A 65 -7.19 0.80 10.29
N LYS A 66 -7.68 1.90 9.75
CA LYS A 66 -6.84 2.85 9.04
C LYS A 66 -6.09 3.70 10.05
N ALA A 67 -4.75 3.66 9.99
CA ALA A 67 -3.91 4.45 10.87
C ALA A 67 -3.60 5.82 10.27
N ASP A 68 -3.52 5.94 8.95
CA ASP A 68 -3.24 7.21 8.28
C ASP A 68 -3.65 7.11 6.80
N GLY A 69 -3.94 8.27 6.19
CA GLY A 69 -4.32 8.36 4.79
C GLY A 69 -5.80 8.69 4.62
N ASP A 70 -6.10 9.42 3.55
CA ASP A 70 -7.47 9.87 3.26
C ASP A 70 -8.21 8.96 2.29
N ARG A 71 -7.45 8.13 1.55
CA ARG A 71 -8.01 7.30 0.50
C ARG A 71 -8.48 5.96 1.05
N LYS A 72 -9.34 5.30 0.29
CA LYS A 72 -9.80 3.97 0.61
C LYS A 72 -8.69 2.96 0.25
N PRO A 73 -8.36 2.01 1.14
CA PRO A 73 -7.35 1.02 0.80
C PRO A 73 -7.81 0.08 -0.31
N SER A 74 -6.85 -0.60 -0.93
CA SER A 74 -7.13 -1.61 -1.94
C SER A 74 -8.19 -2.60 -1.46
N SER A 75 -9.02 -3.08 -2.38
CA SER A 75 -10.03 -4.10 -2.07
C SER A 75 -9.42 -5.41 -1.56
N LYS A 76 -8.11 -5.59 -1.75
CA LYS A 76 -7.38 -6.78 -1.26
C LYS A 76 -6.72 -6.57 0.10
N VAL A 77 -7.08 -5.49 0.80
CA VAL A 77 -6.44 -5.13 2.07
C VAL A 77 -6.53 -6.26 3.10
N ASP A 78 -7.63 -6.97 3.17
CA ASP A 78 -7.79 -8.03 4.16
C ASP A 78 -6.87 -9.22 3.90
N MET A 79 -6.58 -9.54 2.64
CA MET A 79 -5.61 -10.58 2.30
C MET A 79 -4.22 -10.21 2.81
N HIS A 80 -3.81 -8.96 2.58
CA HIS A 80 -2.51 -8.47 3.06
C HIS A 80 -2.45 -8.46 4.58
N ARG A 81 -3.51 -7.98 5.22
CA ARG A 81 -3.59 -7.91 6.67
C ARG A 81 -3.44 -9.29 7.32
N ILE A 82 -4.18 -10.27 6.83
CA ILE A 82 -4.14 -11.63 7.36
C ILE A 82 -2.75 -12.25 7.17
N PHE A 83 -2.14 -12.01 6.01
CA PHE A 83 -0.78 -12.49 5.72
C PHE A 83 0.21 -11.97 6.76
N TYR A 84 0.15 -10.67 7.06
CA TYR A 84 1.07 -10.07 8.03
C TYR A 84 0.79 -10.52 9.46
N GLN A 85 -0.47 -10.74 9.82
CA GLN A 85 -0.83 -11.27 11.13
C GLN A 85 -0.19 -12.63 11.39
N LYS A 86 -0.15 -13.48 10.37
CA LYS A 86 0.43 -14.81 10.50
C LYS A 86 1.94 -14.81 10.59
N ARG A 87 2.58 -13.72 10.17
CA ARG A 87 4.03 -13.60 10.19
C ARG A 87 4.57 -12.99 11.48
N SER A 88 3.74 -12.30 12.20
CA SER A 88 4.16 -11.61 13.41
C SER A 88 4.10 -12.46 14.68
#